data_634e173a8719e0fac176bb85479ad6e1
#
_entry.id   634e173a8719e0fac176bb85479ad6e1
#
_cell.length_a   1.000
_cell.length_b   1.000
_cell.length_c   1.000
_cell.angle_alpha   90.00
_cell.angle_beta   90.00
_cell.angle_gamma   90.00
#
_symmetry.space_group_name_H-M   'P 1'
#
loop_
_entity.id
_entity.type
_entity.pdbx_description
1 polymer ?
#
loop_
_entity_poly.entity_id
_entity_poly.type
_entity_poly.pdbx_seq_one_letter_code
_entity_poly.pdbx_strand_id
1 'polypeptide(L)'
;MRLEGASYEEVARAGGGIVSTVTATRAATEQSLLADALNRVDRLIGEGVSTIEIKSGYGLDHETELNMLRVARAIADARPIRVKTSFLGAHAVPAEFAGQADAYIDDVCIPTLETAHREGLVDAVDGFCEGIAFAPAQIERVFVKAKELGLPVKLHAEQLSNLGGTRLAARHDALSADHIEYANEDDVAAMAQSGTTAVLLPGAFYTLRETQLPPLEALRQQGVGIALATDCNPGSSPLSSLLLTMNMACTLFRMTPEEALRGVTVQAARALGLQDCGILAEGKRADLAVWDVEHPAELAYRIGFNPLYQRLFGGV
;
A
#
# COMPACT_ATOMS: atom_id res chain seq x y z
N MET A 1 -9.68 7.69 -21.60
CA MET A 1 -8.50 7.00 -22.18
C MET A 1 -8.38 5.55 -21.67
N ARG A 2 -8.12 5.29 -20.39
CA ARG A 2 -7.93 3.91 -19.90
C ARG A 2 -9.14 3.00 -20.13
N LEU A 3 -10.36 3.46 -19.81
CA LEU A 3 -11.60 2.71 -20.08
C LEU A 3 -11.88 2.52 -21.56
N GLU A 4 -11.29 3.34 -22.42
CA GLU A 4 -11.35 3.25 -23.89
C GLU A 4 -10.24 2.35 -24.48
N GLY A 5 -9.42 1.73 -23.63
CA GLY A 5 -8.44 0.73 -24.04
C GLY A 5 -6.98 1.20 -24.07
N ALA A 6 -6.69 2.46 -23.67
CA ALA A 6 -5.32 2.95 -23.60
C ALA A 6 -4.50 2.19 -22.54
N SER A 7 -3.27 1.82 -22.90
CA SER A 7 -2.32 1.22 -21.98
C SER A 7 -1.85 2.21 -20.90
N TYR A 8 -1.22 1.69 -19.84
CA TYR A 8 -0.63 2.52 -18.79
C TYR A 8 0.39 3.52 -19.37
N GLU A 9 1.25 3.05 -20.29
CA GLU A 9 2.25 3.88 -20.95
C GLU A 9 1.65 4.95 -21.85
N GLU A 10 0.58 4.64 -22.59
CA GLU A 10 -0.11 5.61 -23.46
C GLU A 10 -0.74 6.72 -22.64
N VAL A 11 -1.35 6.38 -21.48
CA VAL A 11 -1.89 7.37 -20.55
C VAL A 11 -0.77 8.26 -20.00
N ALA A 12 0.35 7.67 -19.60
CA ALA A 12 1.50 8.41 -19.07
C ALA A 12 2.09 9.37 -20.12
N ARG A 13 2.29 8.92 -21.39
CA ARG A 13 2.78 9.76 -22.48
C ARG A 13 1.85 10.93 -22.82
N ALA A 14 0.55 10.77 -22.58
CA ALA A 14 -0.45 11.83 -22.78
C ALA A 14 -0.50 12.84 -21.61
N GLY A 15 0.42 12.75 -20.63
CA GLY A 15 0.45 13.62 -19.45
C GLY A 15 -0.57 13.24 -18.37
N GLY A 16 -1.14 12.03 -18.45
CA GLY A 16 -2.01 11.44 -17.44
C GLY A 16 -1.23 10.61 -16.40
N GLY A 17 -1.94 9.81 -15.63
CA GLY A 17 -1.33 8.95 -14.60
C GLY A 17 -0.72 9.76 -13.47
N ILE A 18 0.48 9.36 -13.01
CA ILE A 18 1.13 9.97 -11.84
C ILE A 18 1.42 11.47 -12.04
N VAL A 19 1.77 11.91 -13.25
CA VAL A 19 2.09 13.32 -13.54
C VAL A 19 0.91 14.23 -13.27
N SER A 20 -0.29 13.86 -13.74
CA SER A 20 -1.50 14.64 -13.48
C SER A 20 -1.88 14.67 -12.01
N THR A 21 -1.68 13.55 -11.29
CA THR A 21 -1.93 13.48 -9.85
C THR A 21 -0.95 14.37 -9.09
N VAL A 22 0.33 14.32 -9.40
CA VAL A 22 1.36 15.19 -8.78
C VAL A 22 1.02 16.65 -8.99
N THR A 23 0.67 17.05 -10.21
CA THR A 23 0.28 18.43 -10.50
C THR A 23 -0.93 18.88 -9.67
N ALA A 24 -1.96 18.04 -9.57
CA ALA A 24 -3.14 18.34 -8.78
C ALA A 24 -2.84 18.38 -7.26
N THR A 25 -2.01 17.46 -6.76
CA THR A 25 -1.63 17.40 -5.35
C THR A 25 -0.81 18.63 -4.93
N ARG A 26 0.16 19.04 -5.76
CA ARG A 26 0.96 20.26 -5.52
C ARG A 26 0.13 21.55 -5.52
N ALA A 27 -0.96 21.57 -6.29
CA ALA A 27 -1.87 22.71 -6.34
C ALA A 27 -2.94 22.72 -5.23
N ALA A 28 -3.11 21.59 -4.53
CA ALA A 28 -4.14 21.44 -3.52
C ALA A 28 -3.71 22.00 -2.16
N THR A 29 -4.68 22.50 -1.38
CA THR A 29 -4.45 22.87 0.02
C THR A 29 -4.58 21.63 0.92
N GLU A 30 -3.94 21.64 2.10
CA GLU A 30 -4.11 20.57 3.10
C GLU A 30 -5.60 20.34 3.43
N GLN A 31 -6.39 21.42 3.53
CA GLN A 31 -7.82 21.32 3.81
C GLN A 31 -8.58 20.58 2.70
N SER A 32 -8.26 20.84 1.42
CA SER A 32 -8.92 20.14 0.32
C SER A 32 -8.48 18.68 0.23
N LEU A 33 -7.18 18.39 0.44
CA LEU A 33 -6.67 17.02 0.49
C LEU A 33 -7.32 16.22 1.61
N LEU A 34 -7.47 16.82 2.81
CA LEU A 34 -8.13 16.19 3.93
C LEU A 34 -9.62 15.90 3.62
N ALA A 35 -10.36 16.86 3.09
CA ALA A 35 -11.77 16.68 2.75
C ALA A 35 -11.98 15.54 1.74
N ASP A 36 -11.15 15.48 0.69
CA ASP A 36 -11.21 14.42 -0.30
C ASP A 36 -10.80 13.04 0.27
N ALA A 37 -9.79 13.02 1.15
CA ALA A 37 -9.37 11.79 1.82
C ALA A 37 -10.46 11.25 2.75
N LEU A 38 -11.13 12.10 3.53
CA LEU A 38 -12.20 11.70 4.44
C LEU A 38 -13.36 11.00 3.71
N ASN A 39 -13.71 11.44 2.51
CA ASN A 39 -14.75 10.78 1.70
C ASN A 39 -14.40 9.32 1.36
N ARG A 40 -13.12 9.00 1.12
CA ARG A 40 -12.64 7.63 0.87
C ARG A 40 -12.53 6.83 2.16
N VAL A 41 -12.03 7.45 3.21
CA VAL A 41 -11.90 6.84 4.55
C VAL A 41 -13.26 6.47 5.11
N ASP A 42 -14.29 7.33 4.97
CA ASP A 42 -15.64 7.05 5.44
C ASP A 42 -16.23 5.80 4.77
N ARG A 43 -15.93 5.55 3.49
CA ARG A 43 -16.35 4.31 2.81
C ARG A 43 -15.67 3.08 3.39
N LEU A 44 -14.36 3.16 3.66
CA LEU A 44 -13.61 2.07 4.28
C LEU A 44 -14.08 1.80 5.71
N ILE A 45 -14.33 2.85 6.51
CA ILE A 45 -14.93 2.73 7.84
C ILE A 45 -16.29 2.05 7.76
N GLY A 46 -17.11 2.43 6.77
CA GLY A 46 -18.41 1.81 6.50
C GLY A 46 -18.32 0.32 6.13
N GLU A 47 -17.16 -0.21 5.79
CA GLU A 47 -16.86 -1.63 5.59
C GLU A 47 -16.06 -2.26 6.74
N GLY A 48 -16.10 -1.66 7.93
CA GLY A 48 -15.50 -2.23 9.14
C GLY A 48 -14.00 -1.99 9.33
N VAL A 49 -13.35 -1.21 8.46
CA VAL A 49 -11.92 -0.92 8.58
C VAL A 49 -11.64 -0.08 9.84
N SER A 50 -10.72 -0.55 10.67
CA SER A 50 -10.29 0.11 11.91
C SER A 50 -8.85 0.63 11.86
N THR A 51 -8.03 0.10 10.96
CA THR A 51 -6.65 0.56 10.74
C THR A 51 -6.42 0.73 9.24
N ILE A 52 -5.79 1.84 8.86
CA ILE A 52 -5.45 2.16 7.48
C ILE A 52 -3.98 2.59 7.39
N GLU A 53 -3.30 2.18 6.34
CA GLU A 53 -2.05 2.79 5.91
C GLU A 53 -2.32 3.86 4.87
N ILE A 54 -1.64 5.00 5.00
CA ILE A 54 -1.68 6.08 4.03
C ILE A 54 -0.24 6.42 3.65
N LYS A 55 0.06 6.36 2.36
CA LYS A 55 1.37 6.63 1.80
C LYS A 55 1.40 8.04 1.19
N SER A 56 2.53 8.75 1.30
CA SER A 56 2.83 9.93 0.49
C SER A 56 3.21 9.52 -0.94
N GLY A 57 3.98 10.28 -1.68
CA GLY A 57 4.52 9.87 -2.99
C GLY A 57 3.82 10.48 -4.20
N TYR A 58 2.97 11.47 -3.99
CA TYR A 58 2.34 12.25 -5.07
C TYR A 58 2.66 13.74 -4.98
N GLY A 59 3.55 14.15 -4.06
CA GLY A 59 4.15 15.48 -4.02
C GLY A 59 5.41 15.54 -4.86
N LEU A 60 6.30 14.59 -4.60
CA LEU A 60 7.62 14.45 -5.22
C LEU A 60 8.47 15.72 -5.08
N ASP A 61 8.17 16.56 -4.10
CA ASP A 61 8.95 17.67 -3.61
C ASP A 61 8.86 17.75 -2.09
N HIS A 62 9.75 18.52 -1.48
CA HIS A 62 9.90 18.55 -0.03
C HIS A 62 8.61 18.97 0.70
N GLU A 63 8.03 20.10 0.28
CA GLU A 63 6.87 20.67 0.98
C GLU A 63 5.62 19.83 0.80
N THR A 64 5.34 19.39 -0.43
CA THR A 64 4.11 18.68 -0.73
C THR A 64 4.11 17.27 -0.11
N GLU A 65 5.25 16.57 -0.08
CA GLU A 65 5.35 15.26 0.60
C GLU A 65 5.08 15.40 2.11
N LEU A 66 5.63 16.43 2.77
CA LEU A 66 5.34 16.70 4.18
C LEU A 66 3.87 17.03 4.41
N ASN A 67 3.26 17.85 3.55
CA ASN A 67 1.85 18.20 3.63
C ASN A 67 0.96 16.97 3.48
N MET A 68 1.25 16.05 2.56
CA MET A 68 0.53 14.78 2.43
C MET A 68 0.58 13.97 3.72
N LEU A 69 1.74 13.86 4.36
CA LEU A 69 1.90 13.13 5.63
C LEU A 69 1.17 13.81 6.79
N ARG A 70 1.19 15.15 6.86
CA ARG A 70 0.42 15.93 7.85
C ARG A 70 -1.08 15.70 7.68
N VAL A 71 -1.57 15.74 6.44
CA VAL A 71 -2.98 15.42 6.11
C VAL A 71 -3.32 13.98 6.52
N ALA A 72 -2.44 13.02 6.25
CA ALA A 72 -2.67 11.64 6.65
C ALA A 72 -2.80 11.49 8.17
N ARG A 73 -1.97 12.20 8.96
CA ARG A 73 -2.11 12.22 10.43
C ARG A 73 -3.42 12.87 10.88
N ALA A 74 -3.82 13.98 10.26
CA ALA A 74 -5.05 14.69 10.61
C ALA A 74 -6.33 13.85 10.42
N ILE A 75 -6.30 12.81 9.59
CA ILE A 75 -7.41 11.88 9.43
C ILE A 75 -7.72 11.15 10.75
N ALA A 76 -6.71 10.77 11.53
CA ALA A 76 -6.90 10.09 12.81
C ALA A 76 -7.58 11.00 13.86
N ASP A 77 -7.41 12.32 13.76
CA ASP A 77 -8.08 13.29 14.61
C ASP A 77 -9.53 13.52 14.16
N ALA A 78 -9.79 13.38 12.86
CA ALA A 78 -11.10 13.63 12.26
C ALA A 78 -12.02 12.41 12.26
N ARG A 79 -11.53 11.20 12.38
CA ARG A 79 -12.30 9.94 12.33
C ARG A 79 -11.78 8.91 13.32
N PRO A 80 -12.66 8.06 13.85
CA PRO A 80 -12.26 6.96 14.75
C PRO A 80 -11.59 5.83 13.94
N ILE A 81 -10.38 6.07 13.46
CA ILE A 81 -9.55 5.13 12.70
C ILE A 81 -8.08 5.27 13.09
N ARG A 82 -7.38 4.16 13.18
CA ARG A 82 -5.93 4.18 13.37
C ARG A 82 -5.24 4.39 12.03
N VAL A 83 -4.41 5.42 11.94
CA VAL A 83 -3.63 5.72 10.74
C VAL A 83 -2.17 5.34 10.95
N LYS A 84 -1.61 4.57 10.01
CA LYS A 84 -0.17 4.36 9.82
C LYS A 84 0.25 5.11 8.57
N THR A 85 1.34 5.86 8.67
CA THR A 85 1.84 6.66 7.55
C THR A 85 3.14 6.08 7.01
N SER A 86 3.23 5.97 5.69
CA SER A 86 4.44 5.53 5.00
C SER A 86 4.95 6.65 4.08
N PHE A 87 6.21 7.00 4.26
CA PHE A 87 6.90 7.91 3.34
C PHE A 87 7.24 7.18 2.05
N LEU A 88 6.68 7.63 0.95
CA LEU A 88 6.87 7.06 -0.40
C LEU A 88 7.48 8.12 -1.36
N GLY A 89 8.44 8.92 -0.89
CA GLY A 89 9.10 9.92 -1.75
C GLY A 89 9.81 9.31 -2.95
N ALA A 90 10.33 8.08 -2.83
CA ALA A 90 10.91 7.33 -3.94
C ALA A 90 9.83 6.58 -4.76
N HIS A 91 8.78 7.29 -5.23
CA HIS A 91 7.68 6.74 -6.00
C HIS A 91 7.87 6.92 -7.52
N ALA A 92 8.25 8.10 -7.94
CA ALA A 92 8.59 8.40 -9.33
C ALA A 92 9.61 9.53 -9.39
N VAL A 93 10.30 9.65 -10.51
CA VAL A 93 11.19 10.79 -10.76
C VAL A 93 10.35 11.94 -11.32
N PRO A 94 10.25 13.09 -10.63
CA PRO A 94 9.47 14.22 -11.12
C PRO A 94 10.12 14.86 -12.34
N ALA A 95 9.33 15.62 -13.12
CA ALA A 95 9.76 16.16 -14.40
C ALA A 95 11.00 17.06 -14.31
N GLU A 96 11.15 17.81 -13.23
CA GLU A 96 12.31 18.69 -12.95
C GLU A 96 13.61 17.92 -12.70
N PHE A 97 13.52 16.61 -12.39
CA PHE A 97 14.66 15.70 -12.23
C PHE A 97 14.72 14.62 -13.35
N ALA A 98 14.08 14.85 -14.49
CA ALA A 98 14.07 13.88 -15.58
C ALA A 98 15.50 13.43 -15.96
N GLY A 99 15.76 12.11 -15.92
CA GLY A 99 17.08 11.51 -16.14
C GLY A 99 18.09 11.72 -14.99
N GLN A 100 17.70 12.27 -13.86
CA GLN A 100 18.54 12.56 -12.70
C GLN A 100 18.02 11.90 -11.42
N ALA A 101 17.62 10.62 -11.51
CA ALA A 101 17.03 9.90 -10.38
C ALA A 101 17.92 9.87 -9.13
N ASP A 102 19.26 9.77 -9.31
CA ASP A 102 20.21 9.80 -8.19
C ASP A 102 20.21 11.16 -7.48
N ALA A 103 20.22 12.25 -8.23
CA ALA A 103 20.14 13.60 -7.66
C ALA A 103 18.80 13.81 -6.92
N TYR A 104 17.69 13.30 -7.48
CA TYR A 104 16.39 13.36 -6.80
C TYR A 104 16.40 12.61 -5.45
N ILE A 105 17.00 11.42 -5.39
CA ILE A 105 17.13 10.69 -4.13
C ILE A 105 17.95 11.47 -3.11
N ASP A 106 19.09 12.05 -3.52
CA ASP A 106 20.01 12.76 -2.61
C ASP A 106 19.50 14.13 -2.18
N ASP A 107 18.95 14.90 -3.13
CA ASP A 107 18.65 16.32 -2.90
C ASP A 107 17.21 16.53 -2.40
N VAL A 108 16.29 15.59 -2.68
CA VAL A 108 14.87 15.73 -2.32
C VAL A 108 14.40 14.60 -1.41
N CYS A 109 14.51 13.35 -1.85
CA CYS A 109 13.87 12.22 -1.15
C CYS A 109 14.44 12.02 0.26
N ILE A 110 15.76 11.88 0.40
CA ILE A 110 16.41 11.64 1.69
C ILE A 110 16.24 12.84 2.65
N PRO A 111 16.48 14.11 2.26
CA PRO A 111 16.24 15.24 3.13
C PRO A 111 14.80 15.40 3.59
N THR A 112 13.84 15.04 2.72
CA THR A 112 12.41 15.05 3.06
C THR A 112 12.07 13.98 4.09
N LEU A 113 12.61 12.76 3.92
CA LEU A 113 12.46 11.68 4.90
C LEU A 113 12.99 12.07 6.29
N GLU A 114 14.18 12.67 6.33
CA GLU A 114 14.78 13.13 7.60
C GLU A 114 13.90 14.19 8.29
N THR A 115 13.32 15.10 7.53
CA THR A 115 12.40 16.11 8.06
C THR A 115 11.09 15.48 8.53
N ALA A 116 10.49 14.61 7.73
CA ALA A 116 9.27 13.89 8.08
C ALA A 116 9.44 13.03 9.36
N HIS A 117 10.60 12.38 9.52
CA HIS A 117 10.94 11.64 10.73
C HIS A 117 11.05 12.56 11.94
N ARG A 118 11.78 13.68 11.82
CA ARG A 118 11.94 14.66 12.90
C ARG A 118 10.61 15.26 13.35
N GLU A 119 9.66 15.44 12.45
CA GLU A 119 8.30 15.90 12.74
C GLU A 119 7.36 14.79 13.27
N GLY A 120 7.81 13.53 13.34
CA GLY A 120 6.99 12.40 13.81
C GLY A 120 5.89 12.00 12.83
N LEU A 121 6.07 12.29 11.55
CA LEU A 121 5.06 12.07 10.50
C LEU A 121 5.14 10.68 9.86
N VAL A 122 6.17 9.87 10.14
CA VAL A 122 6.45 8.62 9.41
C VAL A 122 6.50 7.44 10.36
N ASP A 123 5.77 6.37 10.03
CA ASP A 123 5.82 5.07 10.71
C ASP A 123 6.64 4.04 9.93
N ALA A 124 6.71 4.17 8.58
CA ALA A 124 7.48 3.29 7.71
C ALA A 124 7.96 4.05 6.45
N VAL A 125 8.93 3.49 5.76
CA VAL A 125 9.47 4.03 4.50
C VAL A 125 9.20 3.05 3.39
N ASP A 126 8.78 3.55 2.23
CA ASP A 126 8.44 2.76 1.06
C ASP A 126 9.14 3.32 -0.19
N GLY A 127 9.19 2.53 -1.25
CA GLY A 127 9.73 2.93 -2.54
C GLY A 127 9.08 2.14 -3.67
N PHE A 128 9.28 2.58 -4.90
CA PHE A 128 8.83 1.87 -6.08
C PHE A 128 10.04 1.42 -6.91
N CYS A 129 10.33 0.12 -6.84
CA CYS A 129 11.44 -0.52 -7.53
C CYS A 129 10.97 -1.11 -8.86
N GLU A 130 11.02 -0.31 -9.91
CA GLU A 130 10.59 -0.69 -11.27
C GLU A 130 11.35 0.07 -12.34
N GLY A 131 11.36 -0.49 -13.57
CA GLY A 131 12.04 0.12 -14.72
C GLY A 131 11.54 1.52 -15.10
N ILE A 132 10.32 1.87 -14.69
CA ILE A 132 9.73 3.19 -14.90
C ILE A 132 9.93 4.14 -13.71
N ALA A 133 10.55 3.68 -12.62
CA ALA A 133 10.76 4.45 -11.39
C ALA A 133 12.21 4.38 -10.93
N PHE A 134 12.53 3.56 -9.93
CA PHE A 134 13.87 3.50 -9.34
C PHE A 134 14.49 2.12 -9.45
N ALA A 135 15.79 2.08 -9.69
CA ALA A 135 16.58 0.86 -9.64
C ALA A 135 16.81 0.39 -8.19
N PRO A 136 17.09 -0.91 -7.95
CA PRO A 136 17.36 -1.44 -6.62
C PRO A 136 18.44 -0.67 -5.84
N ALA A 137 19.52 -0.26 -6.49
CA ALA A 137 20.60 0.50 -5.85
C ALA A 137 20.18 1.89 -5.36
N GLN A 138 19.19 2.52 -6.02
CA GLN A 138 18.63 3.80 -5.61
C GLN A 138 17.71 3.64 -4.40
N ILE A 139 16.84 2.63 -4.43
CA ILE A 139 15.99 2.27 -3.29
C ILE A 139 16.83 1.88 -2.07
N GLU A 140 17.92 1.12 -2.25
CA GLU A 140 18.78 0.71 -1.16
C GLU A 140 19.33 1.91 -0.36
N ARG A 141 19.65 3.03 -1.02
CA ARG A 141 20.09 4.26 -0.35
C ARG A 141 19.01 4.84 0.58
N VAL A 142 17.76 4.83 0.11
CA VAL A 142 16.60 5.25 0.93
C VAL A 142 16.40 4.32 2.11
N PHE A 143 16.55 3.00 1.91
CA PHE A 143 16.42 1.99 2.97
C PHE A 143 17.55 2.07 4.01
N VAL A 144 18.79 2.34 3.57
CA VAL A 144 19.91 2.61 4.50
C VAL A 144 19.58 3.81 5.38
N LYS A 145 19.08 4.89 4.80
CA LYS A 145 18.64 6.07 5.56
C LYS A 145 17.49 5.75 6.52
N ALA A 146 16.49 4.99 6.07
CA ALA A 146 15.39 4.55 6.93
C ALA A 146 15.90 3.77 8.15
N LYS A 147 16.86 2.85 7.94
CA LYS A 147 17.50 2.07 9.02
C LYS A 147 18.27 2.97 9.99
N GLU A 148 19.01 3.97 9.51
CA GLU A 148 19.69 4.97 10.37
C GLU A 148 18.71 5.71 11.27
N LEU A 149 17.50 5.97 10.77
CA LEU A 149 16.41 6.63 11.50
C LEU A 149 15.58 5.67 12.37
N GLY A 150 15.88 4.37 12.37
CA GLY A 150 15.12 3.36 13.10
C GLY A 150 13.72 3.08 12.53
N LEU A 151 13.49 3.41 11.26
CA LEU A 151 12.21 3.19 10.58
C LEU A 151 12.19 1.86 9.83
N PRO A 152 11.11 1.08 9.93
CA PRO A 152 10.92 -0.11 9.09
C PRO A 152 10.68 0.28 7.64
N VAL A 153 10.95 -0.65 6.73
CA VAL A 153 10.80 -0.44 5.28
C VAL A 153 9.74 -1.37 4.68
N LYS A 154 9.23 -0.97 3.52
CA LYS A 154 8.31 -1.68 2.65
C LYS A 154 8.74 -1.42 1.20
N LEU A 155 8.23 -2.16 0.23
CA LEU A 155 8.59 -1.94 -1.16
C LEU A 155 7.47 -2.34 -2.12
N HIS A 156 7.11 -1.45 -3.06
CA HIS A 156 6.43 -1.83 -4.29
C HIS A 156 7.48 -2.45 -5.23
N ALA A 157 7.33 -3.71 -5.57
CA ALA A 157 8.33 -4.45 -6.31
C ALA A 157 7.70 -5.50 -7.22
N GLU A 158 8.37 -5.82 -8.31
CA GLU A 158 8.00 -6.87 -9.25
C GLU A 158 6.54 -6.75 -9.72
N GLN A 159 6.06 -5.51 -9.93
CA GLN A 159 4.72 -5.23 -10.45
C GLN A 159 4.65 -5.39 -11.97
N LEU A 160 5.67 -4.92 -12.70
CA LEU A 160 5.70 -4.88 -14.17
C LEU A 160 6.88 -5.70 -14.73
N SER A 161 7.89 -5.96 -13.93
CA SER A 161 9.11 -6.68 -14.29
C SER A 161 9.78 -7.22 -13.02
N ASN A 162 10.78 -8.11 -13.18
CA ASN A 162 11.59 -8.57 -12.05
C ASN A 162 12.94 -7.86 -12.06
N LEU A 163 13.14 -6.93 -11.13
CA LEU A 163 14.42 -6.23 -10.94
C LEU A 163 15.18 -6.69 -9.69
N GLY A 164 14.63 -7.61 -8.92
CA GLY A 164 15.18 -8.07 -7.64
C GLY A 164 14.85 -7.13 -6.46
N GLY A 165 13.82 -6.31 -6.58
CA GLY A 165 13.31 -5.44 -5.52
C GLY A 165 12.82 -6.23 -4.32
N THR A 166 12.09 -7.32 -4.53
CA THR A 166 11.63 -8.21 -3.47
C THR A 166 12.78 -8.79 -2.64
N ARG A 167 13.87 -9.20 -3.29
CA ARG A 167 15.09 -9.65 -2.57
C ARG A 167 15.79 -8.51 -1.84
N LEU A 168 15.76 -7.30 -2.40
CA LEU A 168 16.24 -6.11 -1.70
C LEU A 168 15.42 -5.87 -0.44
N ALA A 169 14.09 -5.87 -0.55
CA ALA A 169 13.17 -5.72 0.59
C ALA A 169 13.47 -6.78 1.67
N ALA A 170 13.60 -8.04 1.28
CA ALA A 170 13.93 -9.15 2.19
C ALA A 170 15.28 -8.94 2.91
N ARG A 171 16.33 -8.48 2.22
CA ARG A 171 17.65 -8.17 2.83
C ARG A 171 17.59 -7.05 3.88
N HIS A 172 16.61 -6.18 3.78
CA HIS A 172 16.38 -5.09 4.72
C HIS A 172 15.31 -5.40 5.77
N ASP A 173 14.91 -6.68 5.93
CA ASP A 173 13.87 -7.13 6.85
C ASP A 173 12.57 -6.32 6.69
N ALA A 174 12.18 -6.05 5.44
CA ALA A 174 11.01 -5.25 5.14
C ALA A 174 9.73 -5.85 5.71
N LEU A 175 8.82 -5.01 6.18
CA LEU A 175 7.49 -5.42 6.64
C LEU A 175 6.71 -6.10 5.53
N SER A 176 6.79 -5.56 4.30
CA SER A 176 6.13 -6.12 3.12
C SER A 176 6.87 -5.86 1.82
N ALA A 177 6.55 -6.69 0.81
CA ALA A 177 6.75 -6.42 -0.60
C ALA A 177 5.36 -6.45 -1.25
N ASP A 178 5.02 -5.36 -1.93
CA ASP A 178 3.69 -5.07 -2.44
C ASP A 178 3.67 -5.30 -3.96
N HIS A 179 2.57 -5.79 -4.54
CA HIS A 179 2.36 -6.27 -5.91
C HIS A 179 2.90 -7.68 -6.15
N ILE A 180 4.16 -7.83 -6.51
CA ILE A 180 4.91 -9.09 -6.71
C ILE A 180 4.40 -10.02 -7.82
N GLU A 181 3.66 -9.51 -8.81
CA GLU A 181 3.15 -10.31 -9.93
C GLU A 181 4.28 -11.01 -10.69
N TYR A 182 5.45 -10.36 -10.82
CA TYR A 182 6.62 -10.89 -11.54
C TYR A 182 7.69 -11.50 -10.62
N ALA A 183 7.39 -11.70 -9.32
CA ALA A 183 8.31 -12.36 -8.40
C ALA A 183 8.52 -13.84 -8.79
N ASN A 184 9.76 -14.32 -8.66
CA ASN A 184 10.14 -15.70 -8.94
C ASN A 184 10.36 -16.50 -7.63
N GLU A 185 10.76 -17.78 -7.75
CA GLU A 185 10.96 -18.66 -6.61
C GLU A 185 12.05 -18.18 -5.65
N ASP A 186 13.12 -17.55 -6.13
CA ASP A 186 14.18 -16.99 -5.29
C ASP A 186 13.67 -15.78 -4.48
N ASP A 187 12.80 -14.96 -5.09
CA ASP A 187 12.16 -13.83 -4.41
C ASP A 187 11.26 -14.32 -3.27
N VAL A 188 10.44 -15.35 -3.54
CA VAL A 188 9.57 -15.96 -2.53
C VAL A 188 10.39 -16.62 -1.42
N ALA A 189 11.49 -17.30 -1.76
CA ALA A 189 12.38 -17.90 -0.76
C ALA A 189 13.01 -16.83 0.15
N ALA A 190 13.42 -15.70 -0.42
CA ALA A 190 13.96 -14.59 0.37
C ALA A 190 12.91 -14.00 1.32
N MET A 191 11.65 -13.82 0.86
CA MET A 191 10.54 -13.38 1.72
C MET A 191 10.27 -14.35 2.86
N ALA A 192 10.27 -15.66 2.59
CA ALA A 192 10.05 -16.69 3.60
C ALA A 192 11.13 -16.66 4.69
N GLN A 193 12.40 -16.46 4.29
CA GLN A 193 13.53 -16.39 5.21
C GLN A 193 13.53 -15.13 6.09
N SER A 194 13.20 -13.97 5.52
CA SER A 194 13.16 -12.70 6.24
C SER A 194 11.87 -12.49 7.05
N GLY A 195 10.81 -13.22 6.71
CA GLY A 195 9.48 -13.00 7.26
C GLY A 195 8.74 -11.81 6.65
N THR A 196 9.21 -11.27 5.52
CA THR A 196 8.53 -10.22 4.74
C THR A 196 7.17 -10.71 4.28
N THR A 197 6.13 -9.91 4.45
CA THR A 197 4.76 -10.22 4.05
C THR A 197 4.55 -9.87 2.58
N ALA A 198 3.91 -10.74 1.80
CA ALA A 198 3.44 -10.44 0.46
C ALA A 198 2.12 -9.64 0.55
N VAL A 199 2.04 -8.45 -0.04
CA VAL A 199 0.78 -7.69 -0.13
C VAL A 199 0.28 -7.75 -1.57
N LEU A 200 -0.82 -8.45 -1.79
CA LEU A 200 -1.43 -8.58 -3.09
C LEU A 200 -2.50 -7.50 -3.30
N LEU A 201 -2.54 -6.94 -4.51
CA LEU A 201 -3.31 -5.75 -4.86
C LEU A 201 -4.26 -6.02 -6.04
N PRO A 202 -5.33 -6.82 -5.82
CA PRO A 202 -6.20 -7.27 -6.91
C PRO A 202 -6.94 -6.13 -7.62
N GLY A 203 -7.11 -4.96 -6.98
CA GLY A 203 -7.69 -3.77 -7.59
C GLY A 203 -6.80 -3.19 -8.68
N ALA A 204 -5.49 -3.12 -8.44
CA ALA A 204 -4.51 -2.69 -9.43
C ALA A 204 -4.42 -3.70 -10.58
N PHE A 205 -4.30 -4.98 -10.28
CA PHE A 205 -4.32 -6.07 -11.26
C PHE A 205 -5.51 -5.96 -12.21
N TYR A 206 -6.72 -5.80 -11.66
CA TYR A 206 -7.96 -5.65 -12.44
C TYR A 206 -7.97 -4.38 -13.30
N THR A 207 -7.63 -3.25 -12.70
CA THR A 207 -7.73 -1.93 -13.38
C THR A 207 -6.69 -1.79 -14.50
N LEU A 208 -5.50 -2.36 -14.30
CA LEU A 208 -4.44 -2.39 -15.31
C LEU A 208 -4.65 -3.48 -16.35
N ARG A 209 -5.62 -4.38 -16.15
CA ARG A 209 -5.84 -5.58 -16.98
C ARG A 209 -4.60 -6.47 -17.04
N GLU A 210 -3.92 -6.58 -15.90
CA GLU A 210 -2.75 -7.42 -15.79
C GLU A 210 -3.12 -8.90 -16.01
N THR A 211 -2.20 -9.66 -16.54
CA THR A 211 -2.37 -11.08 -16.86
C THR A 211 -1.36 -11.97 -16.13
N GLN A 212 -0.23 -11.40 -15.71
CA GLN A 212 0.77 -12.12 -14.92
C GLN A 212 0.27 -12.23 -13.47
N LEU A 213 -0.04 -13.43 -13.03
CA LEU A 213 -0.52 -13.70 -11.68
C LEU A 213 0.65 -13.68 -10.67
N PRO A 214 0.40 -13.18 -9.45
CA PRO A 214 1.39 -13.33 -8.38
C PRO A 214 1.62 -14.82 -8.07
N PRO A 215 2.82 -15.21 -7.59
CA PRO A 215 3.21 -16.61 -7.39
C PRO A 215 2.56 -17.25 -6.15
N LEU A 216 1.23 -17.24 -6.10
CA LEU A 216 0.43 -17.62 -4.92
C LEU A 216 0.77 -19.01 -4.39
N GLU A 217 0.97 -19.98 -5.30
CA GLU A 217 1.28 -21.36 -4.88
C GLU A 217 2.66 -21.45 -4.20
N ALA A 218 3.68 -20.76 -4.73
CA ALA A 218 4.98 -20.71 -4.10
C ALA A 218 4.95 -20.01 -2.73
N LEU A 219 4.16 -18.92 -2.62
CA LEU A 219 3.95 -18.22 -1.33
C LEU A 219 3.34 -19.16 -0.27
N ARG A 220 2.33 -19.96 -0.66
CA ARG A 220 1.69 -20.97 0.22
C ARG A 220 2.68 -22.04 0.64
N GLN A 221 3.39 -22.63 -0.31
CA GLN A 221 4.34 -23.71 -0.07
C GLN A 221 5.47 -23.30 0.86
N GLN A 222 5.93 -22.07 0.77
CA GLN A 222 7.00 -21.53 1.61
C GLN A 222 6.50 -20.83 2.88
N GLY A 223 5.19 -20.79 3.10
CA GLY A 223 4.59 -20.23 4.32
C GLY A 223 4.73 -18.71 4.44
N VAL A 224 4.90 -17.99 3.32
CA VAL A 224 4.92 -16.53 3.32
C VAL A 224 3.56 -15.98 3.71
N GLY A 225 3.52 -15.01 4.62
CA GLY A 225 2.28 -14.32 4.98
C GLY A 225 1.73 -13.53 3.79
N ILE A 226 0.44 -13.69 3.49
CA ILE A 226 -0.22 -13.02 2.35
C ILE A 226 -1.26 -12.04 2.87
N ALA A 227 -1.01 -10.75 2.70
CA ALA A 227 -1.94 -9.67 3.00
C ALA A 227 -2.65 -9.18 1.73
N LEU A 228 -3.77 -8.51 1.92
CA LEU A 228 -4.54 -7.85 0.87
C LEU A 228 -4.72 -6.38 1.21
N ALA A 229 -4.66 -5.52 0.21
CA ALA A 229 -4.95 -4.10 0.34
C ALA A 229 -5.70 -3.56 -0.89
N THR A 230 -6.34 -2.43 -0.72
CA THR A 230 -7.07 -1.76 -1.81
C THR A 230 -6.13 -1.09 -2.81
N ASP A 231 -4.95 -0.68 -2.37
CA ASP A 231 -4.05 0.18 -3.17
C ASP A 231 -4.80 1.42 -3.72
N CYS A 232 -5.66 2.01 -2.87
CA CYS A 232 -6.58 3.06 -3.30
C CYS A 232 -5.84 4.30 -3.82
N ASN A 233 -5.67 4.35 -5.13
CA ASN A 233 -5.02 5.46 -5.82
C ASN A 233 -5.73 5.78 -7.15
N PRO A 234 -5.62 7.02 -7.66
CA PRO A 234 -6.31 7.41 -8.89
C PRO A 234 -5.69 6.81 -10.16
N GLY A 235 -4.46 6.34 -10.09
CA GLY A 235 -3.69 5.86 -11.23
C GLY A 235 -4.01 4.43 -11.61
N SER A 236 -3.81 3.49 -10.71
CA SER A 236 -3.87 2.05 -10.98
C SER A 236 -4.97 1.32 -10.22
N SER A 237 -5.53 1.89 -9.13
CA SER A 237 -6.52 1.20 -8.31
C SER A 237 -7.52 2.17 -7.68
N PRO A 238 -8.53 2.67 -8.41
CA PRO A 238 -9.56 3.55 -7.86
C PRO A 238 -10.58 2.76 -7.01
N LEU A 239 -10.06 1.91 -6.10
CA LEU A 239 -10.81 0.96 -5.29
C LEU A 239 -10.81 1.40 -3.82
N SER A 240 -12.00 1.67 -3.27
CA SER A 240 -12.19 2.04 -1.86
C SER A 240 -13.12 1.06 -1.13
N SER A 241 -13.00 -0.24 -1.43
CA SER A 241 -13.79 -1.33 -0.83
C SER A 241 -12.90 -2.51 -0.47
N LEU A 242 -12.82 -2.84 0.81
CA LEU A 242 -12.05 -3.98 1.29
C LEU A 242 -12.81 -5.30 1.06
N LEU A 243 -14.16 -5.26 1.12
CA LEU A 243 -14.99 -6.42 0.78
C LEU A 243 -14.80 -6.82 -0.69
N LEU A 244 -14.81 -5.83 -1.60
CA LEU A 244 -14.55 -6.10 -3.02
C LEU A 244 -13.11 -6.57 -3.26
N THR A 245 -12.13 -6.04 -2.50
CA THR A 245 -10.73 -6.52 -2.55
C THR A 245 -10.65 -8.03 -2.23
N MET A 246 -11.34 -8.49 -1.19
CA MET A 246 -11.40 -9.93 -0.85
C MET A 246 -12.06 -10.75 -1.96
N ASN A 247 -13.18 -10.26 -2.53
CA ASN A 247 -13.85 -10.94 -3.65
C ASN A 247 -12.93 -11.07 -4.87
N MET A 248 -12.25 -9.98 -5.23
CA MET A 248 -11.31 -9.96 -6.36
C MET A 248 -10.11 -10.89 -6.11
N ALA A 249 -9.57 -10.95 -4.89
CA ALA A 249 -8.50 -11.87 -4.56
C ALA A 249 -8.92 -13.35 -4.71
N CYS A 250 -10.14 -13.70 -4.27
CA CYS A 250 -10.69 -15.04 -4.46
C CYS A 250 -10.93 -15.35 -5.94
N THR A 251 -11.46 -14.39 -6.70
CA THR A 251 -11.86 -14.61 -8.09
C THR A 251 -10.67 -14.59 -9.06
N LEU A 252 -9.78 -13.61 -8.92
CA LEU A 252 -8.66 -13.40 -9.83
C LEU A 252 -7.44 -14.24 -9.45
N PHE A 253 -7.10 -14.30 -8.16
CA PHE A 253 -5.89 -14.95 -7.66
C PHE A 253 -6.16 -16.37 -7.11
N ARG A 254 -7.44 -16.79 -7.02
CA ARG A 254 -7.85 -18.08 -6.45
C ARG A 254 -7.43 -18.26 -4.98
N MET A 255 -7.47 -17.19 -4.22
CA MET A 255 -7.39 -17.28 -2.77
C MET A 255 -8.67 -17.91 -2.21
N THR A 256 -8.55 -18.67 -1.12
CA THR A 256 -9.73 -19.10 -0.39
C THR A 256 -10.35 -17.94 0.40
N PRO A 257 -11.66 -17.96 0.72
CA PRO A 257 -12.26 -16.92 1.57
C PRO A 257 -11.57 -16.77 2.93
N GLU A 258 -11.05 -17.85 3.50
CA GLU A 258 -10.28 -17.81 4.74
C GLU A 258 -8.96 -17.05 4.54
N GLU A 259 -8.20 -17.36 3.49
CA GLU A 259 -6.96 -16.63 3.16
C GLU A 259 -7.24 -15.14 2.94
N ALA A 260 -8.32 -14.81 2.21
CA ALA A 260 -8.70 -13.42 1.97
C ALA A 260 -9.06 -12.69 3.27
N LEU A 261 -9.83 -13.31 4.16
CA LEU A 261 -10.16 -12.74 5.47
C LEU A 261 -8.90 -12.58 6.35
N ARG A 262 -8.03 -13.56 6.39
CA ARG A 262 -6.73 -13.46 7.07
C ARG A 262 -5.86 -12.38 6.44
N GLY A 263 -5.93 -12.22 5.11
CA GLY A 263 -5.22 -11.20 4.33
C GLY A 263 -5.57 -9.77 4.71
N VAL A 264 -6.82 -9.51 5.07
CA VAL A 264 -7.29 -8.17 5.49
C VAL A 264 -7.30 -7.98 7.02
N THR A 265 -6.87 -8.98 7.79
CA THR A 265 -6.85 -8.95 9.25
C THR A 265 -5.44 -9.20 9.79
N VAL A 266 -5.12 -10.43 10.18
CA VAL A 266 -3.85 -10.77 10.84
C VAL A 266 -2.63 -10.52 9.94
N GLN A 267 -2.72 -10.81 8.65
CA GLN A 267 -1.60 -10.60 7.73
C GLN A 267 -1.44 -9.12 7.38
N ALA A 268 -2.55 -8.37 7.22
CA ALA A 268 -2.50 -6.92 7.06
C ALA A 268 -1.86 -6.24 8.28
N ALA A 269 -2.24 -6.64 9.50
CA ALA A 269 -1.61 -6.14 10.72
C ALA A 269 -0.10 -6.41 10.72
N ARG A 270 0.33 -7.62 10.33
CA ARG A 270 1.74 -7.99 10.21
C ARG A 270 2.47 -7.13 9.17
N ALA A 271 1.88 -6.90 7.99
CA ALA A 271 2.43 -6.03 6.95
C ALA A 271 2.58 -4.56 7.38
N LEU A 272 1.90 -4.15 8.45
CA LEU A 272 2.02 -2.83 9.08
C LEU A 272 2.90 -2.83 10.34
N GLY A 273 3.53 -3.96 10.70
CA GLY A 273 4.33 -4.10 11.91
C GLY A 273 3.50 -4.03 13.21
N LEU A 274 2.19 -4.30 13.14
CA LEU A 274 1.28 -4.24 14.28
C LEU A 274 1.13 -5.63 14.92
N GLN A 275 1.21 -5.67 16.25
CA GLN A 275 1.06 -6.88 17.04
C GLN A 275 -0.15 -6.88 17.96
N ASP A 276 -0.84 -5.75 18.06
CA ASP A 276 -1.94 -5.53 19.00
C ASP A 276 -3.34 -5.66 18.39
N CYS A 277 -3.44 -5.99 17.10
CA CYS A 277 -4.70 -6.11 16.37
C CYS A 277 -4.67 -7.26 15.33
N GLY A 278 -5.76 -7.41 14.56
CA GLY A 278 -5.90 -8.40 13.48
C GLY A 278 -6.37 -9.79 13.92
N ILE A 279 -6.47 -10.05 15.23
CA ILE A 279 -7.01 -11.29 15.81
C ILE A 279 -7.87 -11.00 17.03
N LEU A 280 -8.83 -11.89 17.30
CA LEU A 280 -9.62 -11.88 18.53
C LEU A 280 -8.88 -12.68 19.59
N ALA A 281 -8.20 -12.00 20.50
CA ALA A 281 -7.48 -12.61 21.60
C ALA A 281 -7.38 -11.64 22.79
N GLU A 282 -7.24 -12.19 23.99
CA GLU A 282 -7.03 -11.41 25.21
C GLU A 282 -5.79 -10.52 25.10
N GLY A 283 -5.89 -9.28 25.58
CA GLY A 283 -4.80 -8.29 25.51
C GLY A 283 -4.66 -7.60 24.16
N LYS A 284 -5.45 -7.96 23.16
CA LYS A 284 -5.47 -7.24 21.86
C LYS A 284 -6.44 -6.07 21.92
N ARG A 285 -6.21 -5.11 21.02
CA ARG A 285 -7.07 -3.96 20.84
C ARG A 285 -8.48 -4.39 20.42
N ALA A 286 -9.50 -3.84 21.04
CA ALA A 286 -10.90 -4.16 20.76
C ALA A 286 -11.40 -3.38 19.52
N ASP A 287 -10.79 -3.61 18.37
CA ASP A 287 -11.25 -3.15 17.07
C ASP A 287 -12.00 -4.32 16.41
N LEU A 288 -13.33 -4.23 16.38
CA LEU A 288 -14.19 -5.34 15.98
C LEU A 288 -15.12 -4.91 14.84
N ALA A 289 -15.31 -5.80 13.87
CA ALA A 289 -16.39 -5.71 12.89
C ALA A 289 -17.36 -6.88 13.09
N VAL A 290 -18.61 -6.56 13.40
CA VAL A 290 -19.71 -7.52 13.55
C VAL A 290 -20.50 -7.55 12.26
N TRP A 291 -20.71 -8.75 11.72
CA TRP A 291 -21.28 -8.95 10.40
C TRP A 291 -22.60 -9.70 10.48
N ASP A 292 -23.60 -9.28 9.70
CA ASP A 292 -24.86 -9.97 9.52
C ASP A 292 -24.73 -11.01 8.39
N VAL A 293 -24.06 -12.13 8.69
CA VAL A 293 -23.81 -13.23 7.78
C VAL A 293 -23.93 -14.57 8.51
N GLU A 294 -24.32 -15.62 7.81
CA GLU A 294 -24.37 -16.97 8.35
C GLU A 294 -22.99 -17.66 8.32
N HIS A 295 -22.15 -17.27 7.33
CA HIS A 295 -20.81 -17.86 7.16
C HIS A 295 -19.78 -16.80 6.74
N PRO A 296 -18.56 -16.81 7.30
CA PRO A 296 -17.53 -15.80 6.97
C PRO A 296 -17.18 -15.71 5.47
N ALA A 297 -17.31 -16.78 4.71
CA ALA A 297 -17.07 -16.78 3.27
C ALA A 297 -17.98 -15.82 2.49
N GLU A 298 -19.13 -15.44 3.04
CA GLU A 298 -20.05 -14.50 2.39
C GLU A 298 -19.42 -13.11 2.21
N LEU A 299 -18.48 -12.74 3.09
CA LEU A 299 -17.76 -11.46 3.00
C LEU A 299 -16.92 -11.35 1.72
N ALA A 300 -16.40 -12.48 1.22
CA ALA A 300 -15.65 -12.53 -0.03
C ALA A 300 -16.50 -12.95 -1.24
N TYR A 301 -17.70 -13.49 -1.02
CA TYR A 301 -18.53 -14.05 -2.09
C TYR A 301 -19.44 -13.00 -2.74
N ARG A 302 -20.07 -12.15 -1.95
CA ARG A 302 -21.09 -11.22 -2.43
C ARG A 302 -20.50 -9.92 -2.96
N ILE A 303 -20.71 -9.64 -4.25
CA ILE A 303 -20.23 -8.41 -4.91
C ILE A 303 -21.19 -7.25 -4.61
N GLY A 304 -20.65 -6.13 -4.11
CA GLY A 304 -21.42 -4.90 -3.89
C GLY A 304 -22.40 -4.97 -2.71
N PHE A 305 -22.27 -5.99 -1.86
CA PHE A 305 -23.07 -6.16 -0.66
C PHE A 305 -22.20 -5.87 0.57
N ASN A 306 -22.69 -5.03 1.46
CA ASN A 306 -22.03 -4.72 2.73
C ASN A 306 -22.90 -5.18 3.91
N PRO A 307 -22.59 -6.31 4.53
CA PRO A 307 -23.33 -6.86 5.66
C PRO A 307 -22.82 -6.35 7.02
N LEU A 308 -22.10 -5.25 7.08
CA LEU A 308 -21.62 -4.72 8.36
C LEU A 308 -22.80 -4.36 9.25
N TYR A 309 -22.91 -5.03 10.38
CA TYR A 309 -23.94 -4.73 11.40
C TYR A 309 -23.43 -3.66 12.38
N GLN A 310 -22.23 -3.83 12.89
CA GLN A 310 -21.62 -2.90 13.83
C GLN A 310 -20.10 -2.89 13.71
N ARG A 311 -19.51 -1.74 13.88
CA ARG A 311 -18.06 -1.56 14.04
C ARG A 311 -17.76 -0.98 15.43
N LEU A 312 -16.83 -1.59 16.13
CA LEU A 312 -16.28 -1.09 17.40
C LEU A 312 -14.82 -0.66 17.15
N PHE A 313 -14.46 0.51 17.63
CA PHE A 313 -13.10 1.05 17.52
C PHE A 313 -12.55 1.35 18.92
N GLY A 314 -11.53 0.60 19.34
CA GLY A 314 -10.96 0.72 20.68
C GLY A 314 -11.93 0.34 21.79
N GLY A 315 -12.95 -0.46 21.50
CA GLY A 315 -13.93 -0.94 22.48
C GLY A 315 -15.19 -0.07 22.61
N VAL A 316 -15.35 0.94 21.77
CA VAL A 316 -16.52 1.84 21.75
C VAL A 316 -17.12 1.94 20.38
#